data_8419a84ca5d217ad20ba60d8595b1397
#
_entry.id   8419a84ca5d217ad20ba60d8595b1397
#
_cell.length_a   1.000
_cell.length_b   1.000
_cell.length_c   1.000
_cell.angle_alpha   90.00
_cell.angle_beta   90.00
_cell.angle_gamma   90.00
#
_symmetry.space_group_name_H-M   'P 1'
#
loop_
_entity.id
_entity.type
_entity.pdbx_description
1 polymer ?
#
loop_
_entity_poly.entity_id
_entity_poly.type
_entity_poly.pdbx_seq_one_letter_code
_entity_poly.pdbx_strand_id
1 'polypeptide(L)'
;ISDIKGVRYTEGRLLPYFFPDVFTEGGDPIGEARTNWMKARRAILRSPLDRIGYGGYLKLASNWPGFIDEIQNVVSKFRQIHENMQGTKSYVAPFKVAILNCWGGLRKWMSNQVHHSIYHRETYSAEGVLECLSGMPFDVEFIDFDDIRSGIPKDIGVIINVGDAYTAFSGAENWIDEKVVTAIRKFVDEGGGFIGVGEPTACQHQGRYFQLSDVMGVDREMGFSLSTDKYNTCDPHHFILEDIDTAIDFGEGTSRIYAQGKHYQILAQDGEYSQLVVNEYGKGHSVYFAGLPYSPQNCRILLRAIYYAAGMPEEMKHYYVTNVDTEVTVFPETKRIAVINNADAEEKTDLYIKGHLIDSLTLAPREMRWVDDAE
;
A
#
# COMPACT_ATOMS: atom_id res chain seq x y z
N ILE A 1 -2.88 -11.67 -8.40
CA ILE A 1 -3.69 -12.83 -8.90
C ILE A 1 -3.29 -13.17 -10.33
N SER A 2 -3.10 -12.20 -11.22
CA SER A 2 -2.72 -12.43 -12.62
C SER A 2 -1.40 -13.18 -12.78
N ASP A 3 -0.50 -13.06 -11.83
CA ASP A 3 0.84 -13.68 -11.86
C ASP A 3 0.90 -15.06 -11.18
N ILE A 4 -0.22 -15.56 -10.69
CA ILE A 4 -0.27 -16.92 -10.14
C ILE A 4 -0.04 -17.93 -11.26
N LYS A 5 1.01 -18.73 -11.12
CA LYS A 5 1.40 -19.73 -12.11
C LYS A 5 0.27 -20.72 -12.39
N GLY A 6 -0.08 -20.89 -13.66
CA GLY A 6 -1.12 -21.81 -14.10
C GLY A 6 -2.53 -21.22 -14.19
N VAL A 7 -2.74 -19.97 -13.78
CA VAL A 7 -3.99 -19.26 -14.03
C VAL A 7 -4.10 -18.94 -15.52
N ARG A 8 -5.24 -19.28 -16.14
CA ARG A 8 -5.49 -19.00 -17.55
C ARG A 8 -6.33 -17.77 -17.77
N TYR A 9 -7.25 -17.48 -16.86
CA TYR A 9 -8.17 -16.36 -16.92
C TYR A 9 -8.35 -15.77 -15.53
N THR A 10 -8.46 -14.46 -15.48
CA THR A 10 -8.73 -13.71 -14.26
C THR A 10 -10.10 -13.04 -14.35
N GLU A 11 -10.88 -13.10 -13.27
CA GLU A 11 -12.17 -12.44 -13.17
C GLU A 11 -12.27 -11.70 -11.84
N GLY A 12 -12.61 -10.42 -11.91
CA GLY A 12 -12.93 -9.59 -10.75
C GLY A 12 -14.42 -9.38 -10.62
N ARG A 13 -14.93 -9.47 -9.39
CA ARG A 13 -16.28 -9.06 -9.03
C ARG A 13 -16.15 -7.75 -8.25
N LEU A 14 -16.42 -6.65 -8.93
CA LEU A 14 -16.11 -5.32 -8.41
C LEU A 14 -17.29 -4.63 -7.78
N LEU A 15 -18.48 -5.24 -7.84
CA LEU A 15 -19.70 -4.59 -7.46
C LEU A 15 -20.32 -5.27 -6.25
N PRO A 16 -21.10 -4.54 -5.44
CA PRO A 16 -21.60 -5.02 -4.18
C PRO A 16 -22.29 -6.37 -4.34
N TYR A 17 -21.73 -7.33 -3.70
CA TYR A 17 -22.21 -8.71 -3.74
C TYR A 17 -22.85 -9.14 -2.43
N PHE A 18 -22.36 -8.56 -1.34
CA PHE A 18 -22.77 -8.98 -0.02
C PHE A 18 -24.04 -8.26 0.39
N PHE A 19 -25.10 -9.03 0.45
CA PHE A 19 -26.40 -8.72 1.04
C PHE A 19 -27.28 -7.73 0.27
N PRO A 20 -28.59 -7.92 0.34
CA PRO A 20 -29.57 -7.02 -0.25
C PRO A 20 -29.58 -5.61 0.34
N ASP A 21 -28.76 -5.36 1.36
CA ASP A 21 -28.77 -4.15 2.18
C ASP A 21 -28.52 -2.87 1.38
N VAL A 22 -27.68 -2.96 0.35
CA VAL A 22 -27.39 -1.82 -0.54
C VAL A 22 -28.57 -1.45 -1.43
N PHE A 23 -29.46 -2.40 -1.71
CA PHE A 23 -30.64 -2.24 -2.56
C PHE A 23 -31.93 -2.06 -1.73
N THR A 24 -31.81 -1.55 -0.53
CA THR A 24 -32.92 -1.23 0.37
C THR A 24 -33.20 0.27 0.40
N GLU A 25 -34.32 0.67 0.98
CA GLU A 25 -34.64 2.08 1.21
C GLU A 25 -33.54 2.74 2.06
N GLY A 26 -32.98 3.83 1.52
CA GLY A 26 -31.82 4.52 2.14
C GLY A 26 -30.44 3.98 1.75
N GLY A 27 -30.35 2.90 0.98
CA GLY A 27 -29.08 2.42 0.43
C GLY A 27 -28.62 3.23 -0.79
N ASP A 28 -27.30 3.24 -1.05
CA ASP A 28 -26.70 3.90 -2.22
C ASP A 28 -25.87 2.92 -3.06
N PRO A 29 -26.54 2.06 -3.88
CA PRO A 29 -25.81 1.11 -4.72
C PRO A 29 -24.97 1.79 -5.80
N ILE A 30 -25.33 2.99 -6.24
CA ILE A 30 -24.59 3.75 -7.26
C ILE A 30 -23.27 4.28 -6.66
N GLY A 31 -23.37 4.93 -5.50
CA GLY A 31 -22.19 5.45 -4.80
C GLY A 31 -21.21 4.34 -4.43
N GLU A 32 -21.72 3.20 -3.96
CA GLU A 32 -20.88 2.04 -3.66
C GLU A 32 -20.20 1.47 -4.90
N ALA A 33 -20.92 1.32 -6.02
CA ALA A 33 -20.35 0.88 -7.29
C ALA A 33 -19.23 1.81 -7.77
N ARG A 34 -19.44 3.12 -7.66
CA ARG A 34 -18.44 4.14 -8.02
C ARG A 34 -17.20 4.05 -7.15
N THR A 35 -17.37 3.89 -5.84
CA THR A 35 -16.26 3.76 -4.90
C THR A 35 -15.47 2.48 -5.16
N ASN A 36 -16.16 1.36 -5.34
CA ASN A 36 -15.51 0.08 -5.66
C ASN A 36 -14.76 0.14 -7.00
N TRP A 37 -15.33 0.79 -8.02
CA TRP A 37 -14.63 0.98 -9.29
C TRP A 37 -13.40 1.88 -9.16
N MET A 38 -13.50 2.97 -8.42
CA MET A 38 -12.38 3.88 -8.18
C MET A 38 -11.17 3.14 -7.59
N LYS A 39 -11.40 2.26 -6.63
CA LYS A 39 -10.35 1.44 -6.03
C LYS A 39 -9.84 0.36 -6.99
N ALA A 40 -10.76 -0.37 -7.61
CA ALA A 40 -10.41 -1.50 -8.47
C ALA A 40 -9.65 -1.11 -9.74
N ARG A 41 -10.00 0.02 -10.38
CA ARG A 41 -9.33 0.48 -11.62
C ARG A 41 -7.83 0.72 -11.42
N ARG A 42 -7.40 1.13 -10.23
CA ARG A 42 -5.99 1.32 -9.87
C ARG A 42 -5.23 0.01 -10.02
N ALA A 43 -5.75 -1.05 -9.42
CA ALA A 43 -5.19 -2.39 -9.52
C ALA A 43 -5.27 -2.95 -10.96
N ILE A 44 -6.37 -2.72 -11.67
CA ILE A 44 -6.56 -3.21 -13.04
C ILE A 44 -5.58 -2.56 -14.03
N LEU A 45 -5.27 -1.28 -13.86
CA LEU A 45 -4.25 -0.60 -14.66
C LEU A 45 -2.86 -1.20 -14.49
N ARG A 46 -2.55 -1.76 -13.31
CA ARG A 46 -1.25 -2.40 -13.03
C ARG A 46 -1.23 -3.89 -13.36
N SER A 47 -2.32 -4.57 -13.08
CA SER A 47 -2.47 -6.02 -13.27
C SER A 47 -3.85 -6.29 -13.88
N PRO A 48 -3.96 -6.28 -15.21
CA PRO A 48 -5.24 -6.36 -15.90
C PRO A 48 -5.95 -7.67 -15.62
N LEU A 49 -7.26 -7.58 -15.50
CA LEU A 49 -8.17 -8.72 -15.45
C LEU A 49 -8.71 -9.00 -16.83
N ASP A 50 -8.95 -10.28 -17.17
CA ASP A 50 -9.59 -10.67 -18.44
C ASP A 50 -11.08 -10.31 -18.45
N ARG A 51 -11.71 -10.34 -17.27
CA ARG A 51 -13.13 -10.04 -17.08
C ARG A 51 -13.40 -9.26 -15.81
N ILE A 52 -14.45 -8.44 -15.89
CA ILE A 52 -15.14 -7.94 -14.71
C ILE A 52 -16.61 -8.35 -14.78
N GLY A 53 -17.21 -8.57 -13.62
CA GLY A 53 -18.59 -8.98 -13.53
C GLY A 53 -19.34 -8.32 -12.38
N TYR A 54 -20.66 -8.24 -12.55
CA TYR A 54 -21.58 -7.96 -11.46
C TYR A 54 -21.85 -9.28 -10.72
N GLY A 55 -21.61 -9.29 -9.43
CA GLY A 55 -21.72 -10.49 -8.59
C GLY A 55 -23.04 -10.63 -7.83
N GLY A 56 -24.03 -9.75 -8.07
CA GLY A 56 -25.24 -9.68 -7.26
C GLY A 56 -26.50 -10.23 -7.95
N TYR A 57 -27.66 -10.01 -7.32
CA TYR A 57 -28.95 -10.44 -7.81
C TYR A 57 -29.50 -9.47 -8.86
N LEU A 58 -29.55 -9.87 -10.12
CA LEU A 58 -30.05 -9.03 -11.23
C LEU A 58 -31.47 -8.52 -11.00
N LYS A 59 -32.33 -9.32 -10.36
CA LYS A 59 -33.69 -8.88 -10.03
C LYS A 59 -33.72 -7.71 -9.06
N LEU A 60 -32.81 -7.63 -8.11
CA LEU A 60 -32.68 -6.48 -7.21
C LEU A 60 -32.13 -5.27 -7.98
N ALA A 61 -31.05 -5.47 -8.73
CA ALA A 61 -30.42 -4.43 -9.52
C ALA A 61 -31.38 -3.79 -10.53
N SER A 62 -32.30 -4.56 -11.14
CA SER A 62 -33.24 -4.05 -12.11
C SER A 62 -34.25 -3.02 -11.55
N ASN A 63 -34.46 -2.96 -10.25
CA ASN A 63 -35.26 -1.96 -9.58
C ASN A 63 -34.54 -0.61 -9.42
N TRP A 64 -33.25 -0.56 -9.80
CA TRP A 64 -32.40 0.62 -9.68
C TRP A 64 -31.79 0.98 -11.04
N PRO A 65 -32.53 1.66 -11.93
CA PRO A 65 -32.04 1.96 -13.28
C PRO A 65 -30.73 2.69 -13.32
N GLY A 66 -30.52 3.69 -12.46
CA GLY A 66 -29.24 4.41 -12.38
C GLY A 66 -28.05 3.54 -11.98
N PHE A 67 -28.26 2.45 -11.24
CA PHE A 67 -27.21 1.46 -10.95
C PHE A 67 -26.83 0.67 -12.22
N ILE A 68 -27.80 0.29 -13.05
CA ILE A 68 -27.52 -0.39 -14.32
C ILE A 68 -26.72 0.52 -15.26
N ASP A 69 -27.07 1.81 -15.31
CA ASP A 69 -26.32 2.80 -16.09
C ASP A 69 -24.87 2.92 -15.60
N GLU A 70 -24.68 2.91 -14.28
CA GLU A 70 -23.31 2.93 -13.71
C GLU A 70 -22.52 1.66 -14.06
N ILE A 71 -23.16 0.49 -14.06
CA ILE A 71 -22.52 -0.76 -14.50
C ILE A 71 -22.06 -0.64 -15.97
N GLN A 72 -22.89 -0.07 -16.84
CA GLN A 72 -22.52 0.15 -18.24
C GLN A 72 -21.34 1.12 -18.37
N ASN A 73 -21.30 2.17 -17.56
CA ASN A 73 -20.20 3.12 -17.50
C ASN A 73 -18.89 2.41 -17.06
N VAL A 74 -18.94 1.61 -16.00
CA VAL A 74 -17.78 0.81 -15.52
C VAL A 74 -17.28 -0.14 -16.61
N VAL A 75 -18.19 -0.87 -17.28
CA VAL A 75 -17.83 -1.77 -18.38
C VAL A 75 -17.19 -1.03 -19.54
N SER A 76 -17.67 0.16 -19.87
CA SER A 76 -17.09 1.00 -20.92
C SER A 76 -15.67 1.44 -20.57
N LYS A 77 -15.45 1.90 -19.34
CA LYS A 77 -14.12 2.28 -18.85
C LYS A 77 -13.17 1.09 -18.80
N PHE A 78 -13.64 -0.09 -18.42
CA PHE A 78 -12.84 -1.31 -18.42
C PHE A 78 -12.37 -1.68 -19.84
N ARG A 79 -13.25 -1.56 -20.84
CA ARG A 79 -12.87 -1.76 -22.26
C ARG A 79 -11.82 -0.75 -22.71
N GLN A 80 -11.97 0.52 -22.34
CA GLN A 80 -10.98 1.55 -22.65
C GLN A 80 -9.60 1.21 -22.09
N ILE A 81 -9.53 0.63 -20.88
CA ILE A 81 -8.26 0.16 -20.33
C ILE A 81 -7.63 -0.88 -21.28
N HIS A 82 -8.35 -1.92 -21.65
CA HIS A 82 -7.85 -2.95 -22.56
C HIS A 82 -7.46 -2.42 -23.95
N GLU A 83 -8.25 -1.50 -24.50
CA GLU A 83 -7.98 -0.86 -25.79
C GLU A 83 -6.69 -0.03 -25.77
N ASN A 84 -6.40 0.66 -24.67
CA ASN A 84 -5.19 1.47 -24.54
C ASN A 84 -3.95 0.63 -24.18
N MET A 85 -4.11 -0.40 -23.36
CA MET A 85 -3.01 -1.30 -22.98
C MET A 85 -2.57 -2.22 -24.11
N GLN A 86 -3.49 -2.68 -24.94
CA GLN A 86 -3.23 -3.63 -26.04
C GLN A 86 -2.47 -4.89 -25.62
N GLY A 87 -2.69 -5.37 -24.41
CA GLY A 87 -2.00 -6.52 -23.83
C GLY A 87 -0.56 -6.28 -23.35
N THR A 88 -0.09 -5.04 -23.37
CA THR A 88 1.24 -4.67 -22.84
C THR A 88 1.20 -4.51 -21.33
N LYS A 89 2.36 -4.45 -20.70
CA LYS A 89 2.51 -4.21 -19.27
C LYS A 89 2.72 -2.72 -18.96
N SER A 90 2.21 -2.29 -17.81
CA SER A 90 2.56 -0.97 -17.31
C SER A 90 4.02 -0.92 -16.85
N TYR A 91 4.59 0.28 -16.84
CA TYR A 91 5.90 0.52 -16.25
C TYR A 91 5.91 0.10 -14.77
N VAL A 92 6.99 -0.54 -14.36
CA VAL A 92 7.31 -0.85 -12.97
C VAL A 92 8.72 -0.38 -12.64
N ALA A 93 8.97 -0.02 -11.40
CA ALA A 93 10.30 0.34 -10.91
C ALA A 93 11.29 -0.84 -11.03
N PRO A 94 12.60 -0.59 -11.10
CA PRO A 94 13.60 -1.63 -11.36
C PRO A 94 13.90 -2.55 -10.16
N PHE A 95 12.99 -2.63 -9.21
CA PHE A 95 13.06 -3.52 -8.05
C PHE A 95 11.66 -3.99 -7.65
N LYS A 96 11.61 -5.14 -6.95
CA LYS A 96 10.36 -5.66 -6.39
C LYS A 96 10.14 -5.22 -4.96
N VAL A 97 8.88 -5.14 -4.58
CA VAL A 97 8.43 -4.97 -3.19
C VAL A 97 7.87 -6.30 -2.68
N ALA A 98 8.41 -6.80 -1.58
CA ALA A 98 7.92 -8.02 -0.95
C ALA A 98 7.05 -7.72 0.26
N ILE A 99 5.89 -8.35 0.34
CA ILE A 99 5.04 -8.38 1.55
C ILE A 99 5.38 -9.65 2.32
N LEU A 100 5.97 -9.48 3.50
CA LEU A 100 6.30 -10.59 4.38
C LEU A 100 5.15 -10.89 5.33
N ASN A 101 4.59 -12.08 5.25
CA ASN A 101 3.53 -12.56 6.13
C ASN A 101 3.62 -14.06 6.40
N CYS A 102 2.69 -14.58 7.20
CA CYS A 102 2.59 -15.99 7.53
C CYS A 102 1.23 -16.55 7.07
N TRP A 103 1.08 -16.84 5.77
CA TRP A 103 -0.19 -17.28 5.19
C TRP A 103 -0.80 -18.50 5.88
N GLY A 104 0.02 -19.50 6.27
CA GLY A 104 -0.44 -20.66 7.01
C GLY A 104 -1.01 -20.27 8.38
N GLY A 105 -0.35 -19.40 9.09
CA GLY A 105 -0.81 -18.81 10.34
C GLY A 105 -2.05 -17.95 10.15
N LEU A 106 -2.12 -17.15 9.08
CA LEU A 106 -3.29 -16.36 8.73
C LEU A 106 -4.53 -17.24 8.59
N ARG A 107 -4.42 -18.35 7.85
CA ARG A 107 -5.53 -19.28 7.67
C ARG A 107 -6.02 -19.84 9.01
N LYS A 108 -5.11 -20.26 9.87
CA LYS A 108 -5.43 -20.74 11.22
C LYS A 108 -6.09 -19.66 12.06
N TRP A 109 -5.55 -18.45 12.03
CA TRP A 109 -6.07 -17.30 12.74
C TRP A 109 -7.48 -16.95 12.26
N MET A 110 -7.69 -16.81 10.95
CA MET A 110 -9.00 -16.52 10.36
C MET A 110 -10.06 -17.57 10.69
N SER A 111 -9.70 -18.84 10.81
CA SER A 111 -10.64 -19.91 11.17
C SER A 111 -11.09 -19.87 12.63
N ASN A 112 -10.33 -19.21 13.48
CA ASN A 112 -10.65 -19.01 14.90
C ASN A 112 -11.37 -17.69 15.18
N GLN A 113 -11.44 -16.81 14.19
CA GLN A 113 -12.18 -15.53 14.28
C GLN A 113 -13.62 -15.73 13.78
N VAL A 114 -14.53 -14.92 14.30
CA VAL A 114 -15.88 -14.85 13.74
C VAL A 114 -15.76 -14.26 12.33
N HIS A 115 -16.00 -15.06 11.33
CA HIS A 115 -15.74 -14.74 9.92
C HIS A 115 -16.52 -13.56 9.32
N HIS A 116 -17.40 -12.94 10.06
CA HIS A 116 -18.05 -11.67 9.69
C HIS A 116 -17.38 -10.44 10.31
N SER A 117 -16.39 -10.61 11.15
CA SER A 117 -15.66 -9.50 11.78
C SER A 117 -14.45 -9.11 10.94
N ILE A 118 -14.66 -8.72 9.71
CA ILE A 118 -13.60 -8.31 8.79
C ILE A 118 -13.00 -6.95 9.19
N TYR A 119 -13.70 -6.19 10.01
CA TYR A 119 -13.29 -4.89 10.51
C TYR A 119 -12.49 -5.01 11.81
N HIS A 120 -11.59 -5.97 11.87
CA HIS A 120 -10.70 -6.07 12.99
C HIS A 120 -9.57 -5.06 12.84
N ARG A 121 -9.23 -4.44 13.95
CA ARG A 121 -8.06 -3.59 14.07
C ARG A 121 -6.81 -4.26 13.51
N GLU A 122 -6.68 -5.57 13.74
CA GLU A 122 -5.55 -6.38 13.32
C GLU A 122 -5.35 -6.47 11.80
N THR A 123 -6.41 -6.26 11.00
CA THR A 123 -6.31 -6.29 9.52
C THR A 123 -6.16 -4.90 8.91
N TYR A 124 -6.46 -3.87 9.65
CA TYR A 124 -6.63 -2.51 9.14
C TYR A 124 -5.40 -1.97 8.41
N SER A 125 -4.24 -2.03 9.05
CA SER A 125 -3.00 -1.58 8.44
C SER A 125 -2.57 -2.46 7.26
N ALA A 126 -2.81 -3.78 7.33
CA ALA A 126 -2.50 -4.69 6.24
C ALA A 126 -3.35 -4.38 4.99
N GLU A 127 -4.65 -4.16 5.17
CA GLU A 127 -5.56 -3.76 4.09
C GLU A 127 -5.16 -2.39 3.51
N GLY A 128 -4.84 -1.41 4.36
CA GLY A 128 -4.38 -0.09 3.95
C GLY A 128 -3.13 -0.14 3.08
N VAL A 129 -2.11 -0.90 3.48
CA VAL A 129 -0.88 -1.11 2.69
C VAL A 129 -1.19 -1.77 1.35
N LEU A 130 -1.99 -2.83 1.32
CA LEU A 130 -2.33 -3.53 0.08
C LEU A 130 -3.14 -2.64 -0.87
N GLU A 131 -4.06 -1.86 -0.35
CA GLU A 131 -4.84 -0.93 -1.15
C GLU A 131 -3.98 0.22 -1.69
N CYS A 132 -3.06 0.76 -0.91
CA CYS A 132 -2.08 1.74 -1.38
C CYS A 132 -1.21 1.16 -2.51
N LEU A 133 -0.63 -0.03 -2.31
CA LEU A 133 0.24 -0.69 -3.29
C LEU A 133 -0.47 -0.98 -4.63
N SER A 134 -1.79 -1.17 -4.62
CA SER A 134 -2.54 -1.58 -5.82
C SER A 134 -2.40 -0.64 -7.00
N GLY A 135 -2.19 0.67 -6.79
CA GLY A 135 -1.98 1.69 -7.81
C GLY A 135 -0.51 2.05 -8.08
N MET A 136 0.43 1.52 -7.31
CA MET A 136 1.84 1.90 -7.38
C MET A 136 2.61 1.16 -8.48
N PRO A 137 3.68 1.76 -9.02
CA PRO A 137 4.48 1.18 -10.10
C PRO A 137 5.49 0.15 -9.58
N PHE A 138 5.05 -0.86 -8.86
CA PHE A 138 5.92 -1.91 -8.34
C PHE A 138 5.40 -3.30 -8.70
N ASP A 139 6.32 -4.20 -8.98
CA ASP A 139 6.04 -5.64 -8.89
C ASP A 139 5.98 -6.02 -7.42
N VAL A 140 4.82 -6.50 -6.97
CA VAL A 140 4.59 -6.90 -5.58
C VAL A 140 4.58 -8.41 -5.45
N GLU A 141 5.42 -8.94 -4.58
CA GLU A 141 5.53 -10.36 -4.30
C GLU A 141 5.17 -10.65 -2.83
N PHE A 142 4.43 -11.73 -2.60
CA PHE A 142 4.17 -12.20 -1.24
C PHE A 142 5.18 -13.28 -0.90
N ILE A 143 5.92 -13.06 0.18
CA ILE A 143 6.92 -14.01 0.70
C ILE A 143 6.55 -14.44 2.11
N ASP A 144 6.98 -15.61 2.51
CA ASP A 144 6.82 -16.12 3.86
C ASP A 144 8.18 -16.26 4.59
N PHE A 145 8.12 -16.72 5.82
CA PHE A 145 9.31 -16.88 6.65
C PHE A 145 10.21 -18.04 6.20
N ASP A 146 9.70 -19.01 5.46
CA ASP A 146 10.51 -20.09 4.88
C ASP A 146 11.29 -19.57 3.67
N ASP A 147 10.73 -18.64 2.91
CA ASP A 147 11.47 -17.92 1.86
C ASP A 147 12.64 -17.14 2.47
N ILE A 148 12.41 -16.41 3.57
CA ILE A 148 13.50 -15.71 4.29
C ILE A 148 14.59 -16.67 4.75
N ARG A 149 14.22 -17.84 5.32
CA ARG A 149 15.16 -18.86 5.75
C ARG A 149 15.97 -19.48 4.61
N SER A 150 15.39 -19.54 3.44
CA SER A 150 15.98 -20.08 2.22
C SER A 150 16.86 -19.07 1.48
N GLY A 151 16.67 -17.80 1.73
CA GLY A 151 17.40 -16.67 1.15
C GLY A 151 16.50 -15.70 0.40
N ILE A 152 16.62 -14.43 0.74
CA ILE A 152 15.83 -13.35 0.12
C ILE A 152 16.18 -13.25 -1.37
N PRO A 153 15.22 -13.27 -2.30
CA PRO A 153 15.47 -13.10 -3.73
C PRO A 153 16.20 -11.77 -4.02
N LYS A 154 17.13 -11.81 -4.97
CA LYS A 154 18.00 -10.65 -5.25
C LYS A 154 17.32 -9.45 -5.91
N ASP A 155 16.17 -9.68 -6.52
CA ASP A 155 15.36 -8.66 -7.20
C ASP A 155 14.39 -7.93 -6.25
N ILE A 156 14.30 -8.38 -4.99
CA ILE A 156 13.59 -7.66 -3.93
C ILE A 156 14.45 -6.48 -3.47
N GLY A 157 13.92 -5.28 -3.61
CA GLY A 157 14.54 -4.05 -3.11
C GLY A 157 14.01 -3.64 -1.74
N VAL A 158 12.74 -3.94 -1.45
CA VAL A 158 12.09 -3.54 -0.20
C VAL A 158 11.24 -4.68 0.35
N ILE A 159 11.35 -4.94 1.65
CA ILE A 159 10.46 -5.84 2.39
C ILE A 159 9.52 -5.00 3.26
N ILE A 160 8.22 -5.26 3.17
CA ILE A 160 7.20 -4.66 4.04
C ILE A 160 6.65 -5.73 4.98
N ASN A 161 6.69 -5.46 6.28
CA ASN A 161 6.01 -6.27 7.29
C ASN A 161 4.96 -5.41 8.01
N VAL A 162 3.72 -5.84 7.99
CA VAL A 162 2.59 -5.04 8.43
C VAL A 162 1.60 -5.86 9.24
N GLY A 163 0.98 -5.25 10.22
CA GLY A 163 -0.10 -5.83 11.02
C GLY A 163 0.16 -5.78 12.52
N ASP A 164 -0.82 -6.24 13.29
CA ASP A 164 -0.73 -6.27 14.74
C ASP A 164 0.10 -7.47 15.24
N ALA A 165 0.63 -7.32 16.44
CA ALA A 165 1.44 -8.36 17.08
C ALA A 165 0.68 -9.69 17.20
N TYR A 166 1.42 -10.77 17.11
CA TYR A 166 0.93 -12.14 17.25
C TYR A 166 -0.13 -12.56 16.21
N THR A 167 -0.29 -11.78 15.15
CA THR A 167 -1.12 -12.14 14.00
C THR A 167 -0.30 -12.80 12.90
N ALA A 168 -0.96 -13.46 11.98
CA ALA A 168 -0.34 -14.02 10.79
C ALA A 168 0.13 -12.95 9.80
N PHE A 169 -0.36 -11.71 9.91
CA PHE A 169 0.09 -10.60 9.10
C PHE A 169 1.49 -10.16 9.49
N SER A 170 1.75 -9.93 10.78
CA SER A 170 3.08 -9.53 11.27
C SER A 170 4.06 -10.69 11.44
N GLY A 171 3.57 -11.94 11.63
CA GLY A 171 4.41 -13.15 11.65
C GLY A 171 4.53 -13.87 13.00
N ALA A 172 4.01 -13.30 14.08
CA ALA A 172 3.98 -13.90 15.42
C ALA A 172 5.35 -14.47 15.86
N GLU A 173 5.38 -15.73 16.34
CA GLU A 173 6.58 -16.41 16.86
C GLU A 173 7.67 -16.67 15.83
N ASN A 174 7.42 -16.48 14.52
CA ASN A 174 8.49 -16.57 13.52
C ASN A 174 9.64 -15.58 13.80
N TRP A 175 9.37 -14.50 14.50
CA TRP A 175 10.38 -13.49 14.89
C TRP A 175 11.32 -13.92 16.02
N ILE A 176 11.07 -15.07 16.66
CA ILE A 176 12.01 -15.67 17.62
C ILE A 176 13.17 -16.38 16.89
N ASP A 177 12.98 -16.71 15.61
CA ASP A 177 14.00 -17.39 14.82
C ASP A 177 15.13 -16.45 14.44
N GLU A 178 16.31 -16.68 15.03
CA GLU A 178 17.51 -15.87 14.75
C GLU A 178 17.95 -15.90 13.28
N LYS A 179 17.63 -16.97 12.53
CA LYS A 179 17.93 -17.03 11.09
C LYS A 179 17.13 -15.99 10.31
N VAL A 180 15.84 -15.84 10.64
CA VAL A 180 14.96 -14.84 10.02
C VAL A 180 15.47 -13.43 10.32
N VAL A 181 15.68 -13.14 11.60
CA VAL A 181 16.11 -11.82 12.06
C VAL A 181 17.48 -11.45 11.46
N THR A 182 18.42 -12.40 11.46
CA THR A 182 19.76 -12.19 10.89
C THR A 182 19.71 -12.00 9.37
N ALA A 183 18.88 -12.76 8.66
CA ALA A 183 18.76 -12.64 7.21
C ALA A 183 18.25 -11.26 6.79
N ILE A 184 17.23 -10.74 7.48
CA ILE A 184 16.68 -9.42 7.18
C ILE A 184 17.66 -8.31 7.59
N ARG A 185 18.31 -8.41 8.76
CA ARG A 185 19.38 -7.45 9.14
C ARG A 185 20.46 -7.38 8.07
N LYS A 186 20.93 -8.53 7.60
CA LYS A 186 21.93 -8.59 6.55
C LYS A 186 21.44 -7.96 5.25
N PHE A 187 20.21 -8.26 4.85
CA PHE A 187 19.59 -7.68 3.67
C PHE A 187 19.59 -6.15 3.71
N VAL A 188 19.20 -5.57 4.86
CA VAL A 188 19.18 -4.10 5.02
C VAL A 188 20.61 -3.54 5.12
N ASP A 189 21.51 -4.20 5.87
CA ASP A 189 22.92 -3.79 5.99
C ASP A 189 23.64 -3.73 4.62
N GLU A 190 23.25 -4.60 3.70
CA GLU A 190 23.81 -4.66 2.34
C GLU A 190 23.16 -3.65 1.36
N GLY A 191 22.12 -2.92 1.76
CA GLY A 191 21.48 -1.86 0.98
C GLY A 191 20.00 -2.10 0.64
N GLY A 192 19.39 -3.16 1.13
CA GLY A 192 17.96 -3.39 1.02
C GLY A 192 17.13 -2.47 1.91
N GLY A 193 15.84 -2.33 1.59
CA GLY A 193 14.90 -1.54 2.35
C GLY A 193 13.98 -2.35 3.25
N PHE A 194 13.62 -1.81 4.41
CA PHE A 194 12.61 -2.41 5.28
C PHE A 194 11.55 -1.40 5.71
N ILE A 195 10.29 -1.75 5.54
CA ILE A 195 9.16 -0.92 5.99
C ILE A 195 8.33 -1.71 6.99
N GLY A 196 8.16 -1.14 8.17
CA GLY A 196 7.31 -1.68 9.22
C GLY A 196 6.04 -0.85 9.41
N VAL A 197 4.88 -1.48 9.52
CA VAL A 197 3.61 -0.79 9.72
C VAL A 197 2.81 -1.44 10.85
N GLY A 198 2.37 -0.64 11.82
CA GLY A 198 1.63 -1.10 12.98
C GLY A 198 2.55 -1.72 14.03
N GLU A 199 2.46 -3.02 14.23
CA GLU A 199 3.32 -3.78 15.13
C GLU A 199 4.20 -4.79 14.35
N PRO A 200 5.04 -4.31 13.42
CA PRO A 200 5.89 -5.16 12.61
C PRO A 200 6.93 -5.85 13.48
N THR A 201 7.29 -7.06 13.11
CA THR A 201 8.33 -7.85 13.82
C THR A 201 8.05 -8.08 15.32
N ALA A 202 6.81 -7.87 15.75
CA ALA A 202 6.44 -7.90 17.15
C ALA A 202 6.38 -9.33 17.69
N CYS A 203 7.27 -9.61 18.60
CA CYS A 203 7.28 -10.80 19.43
C CYS A 203 8.14 -10.52 20.67
N GLN A 204 7.52 -10.48 21.86
CA GLN A 204 8.28 -10.21 23.07
C GLN A 204 9.33 -11.29 23.31
N HIS A 205 10.59 -10.98 23.01
CA HIS A 205 11.69 -11.90 23.15
C HIS A 205 12.98 -11.15 23.47
N GLN A 206 13.80 -11.67 24.39
CA GLN A 206 15.11 -11.12 24.77
C GLN A 206 15.09 -9.62 25.12
N GLY A 207 14.03 -9.15 25.78
CA GLY A 207 13.90 -7.76 26.23
C GLY A 207 13.51 -6.76 25.15
N ARG A 208 13.17 -7.21 23.94
CA ARG A 208 12.67 -6.38 22.83
C ARG A 208 11.23 -6.74 22.52
N TYR A 209 10.49 -5.76 22.06
CA TYR A 209 9.16 -5.98 21.51
C TYR A 209 9.22 -6.15 19.98
N PHE A 210 9.86 -5.23 19.27
CA PHE A 210 10.17 -5.38 17.86
C PHE A 210 11.53 -6.05 17.69
N GLN A 211 11.55 -7.22 17.05
CA GLN A 211 12.79 -8.01 16.90
C GLN A 211 13.78 -7.37 15.92
N LEU A 212 13.34 -6.46 15.07
CA LEU A 212 14.15 -5.60 14.21
C LEU A 212 14.13 -4.13 14.66
N SER A 213 14.03 -3.87 15.97
CA SER A 213 14.01 -2.51 16.52
C SER A 213 15.25 -1.69 16.16
N ASP A 214 16.39 -2.32 16.06
CA ASP A 214 17.66 -1.72 15.63
C ASP A 214 17.66 -1.34 14.13
N VAL A 215 17.02 -2.13 13.28
CA VAL A 215 16.84 -1.83 11.86
C VAL A 215 15.86 -0.68 11.67
N MET A 216 14.71 -0.73 12.35
CA MET A 216 13.66 0.27 12.19
C MET A 216 13.94 1.57 12.95
N GLY A 217 14.88 1.59 13.90
CA GLY A 217 15.14 2.75 14.75
C GLY A 217 14.03 3.02 15.77
N VAL A 218 13.13 2.06 16.02
CA VAL A 218 12.00 2.19 16.95
C VAL A 218 11.78 0.91 17.74
N ASP A 219 11.22 1.04 18.95
CA ASP A 219 10.65 -0.07 19.71
C ASP A 219 9.40 0.40 20.46
N ARG A 220 8.68 -0.52 21.06
CA ARG A 220 7.46 -0.25 21.82
C ARG A 220 7.72 -0.39 23.34
N GLU A 221 7.16 0.52 24.12
CA GLU A 221 7.16 0.39 25.57
C GLU A 221 6.24 -0.73 26.04
N MET A 222 6.81 -1.64 26.83
CA MET A 222 6.12 -2.84 27.32
C MET A 222 5.64 -2.71 28.77
N GLY A 223 5.33 -1.54 29.25
CA GLY A 223 4.76 -1.37 30.59
C GLY A 223 5.42 -0.28 31.41
N PHE A 224 6.32 -0.62 32.32
CA PHE A 224 6.95 0.37 33.18
C PHE A 224 8.09 1.06 32.44
N SER A 225 7.90 2.29 32.02
CA SER A 225 8.99 3.16 31.63
C SER A 225 9.59 3.78 32.87
N LEU A 226 10.84 3.48 33.13
CA LEU A 226 11.64 4.19 34.15
C LEU A 226 12.31 5.44 33.57
N SER A 227 12.28 5.59 32.27
CA SER A 227 12.82 6.76 31.61
C SER A 227 11.79 7.87 31.61
N THR A 228 12.19 8.99 32.10
CA THR A 228 11.28 10.11 32.30
C THR A 228 11.22 11.00 31.09
N ASP A 229 12.28 11.14 30.32
CA ASP A 229 12.33 12.18 29.31
C ASP A 229 12.81 11.61 27.97
N LYS A 230 11.89 11.56 27.02
CA LYS A 230 12.19 11.23 25.63
C LYS A 230 12.32 12.54 24.87
N TYR A 231 13.51 13.09 24.84
CA TYR A 231 13.82 14.34 24.14
C TYR A 231 14.03 14.07 22.64
N ASN A 232 13.02 13.50 22.00
CA ASN A 232 13.07 13.27 20.57
C ASN A 232 12.46 14.49 19.86
N THR A 233 13.21 15.12 18.99
CA THR A 233 12.73 16.21 18.18
C THR A 233 12.14 15.66 16.90
N CYS A 234 10.88 16.02 16.63
CA CYS A 234 10.24 15.76 15.34
C CYS A 234 10.77 16.78 14.31
N ASP A 235 11.25 16.28 13.19
CA ASP A 235 11.64 17.07 12.03
C ASP A 235 10.97 16.48 10.78
N PRO A 236 9.91 17.12 10.27
CA PRO A 236 9.18 16.63 9.11
C PRO A 236 9.86 16.91 7.77
N HIS A 237 11.02 17.63 7.77
CA HIS A 237 11.73 17.96 6.54
C HIS A 237 12.44 16.72 5.97
N HIS A 238 11.71 15.98 5.14
CA HIS A 238 12.20 14.76 4.53
C HIS A 238 11.51 14.48 3.19
N PHE A 239 12.20 13.84 2.26
CA PHE A 239 11.68 13.42 0.96
C PHE A 239 10.30 12.73 1.03
N ILE A 240 10.06 11.92 2.05
CA ILE A 240 8.79 11.19 2.23
C ILE A 240 7.59 12.15 2.38
N LEU A 241 7.79 13.33 2.95
CA LEU A 241 6.73 14.31 3.24
C LEU A 241 6.81 15.58 2.37
N GLU A 242 7.63 15.58 1.31
CA GLU A 242 7.94 16.79 0.53
C GLU A 242 6.70 17.49 -0.07
N ASP A 243 5.64 16.73 -0.39
CA ASP A 243 4.40 17.26 -0.97
C ASP A 243 3.16 17.03 -0.06
N ILE A 244 3.38 16.89 1.25
CA ILE A 244 2.33 16.64 2.24
C ILE A 244 2.12 17.89 3.07
N ASP A 245 1.00 18.56 2.86
CA ASP A 245 0.66 19.83 3.50
C ASP A 245 -0.35 19.69 4.65
N THR A 246 -0.92 18.52 4.84
CA THR A 246 -1.95 18.27 5.86
C THR A 246 -1.51 17.22 6.87
N ALA A 247 -2.21 17.18 8.00
CA ALA A 247 -1.95 16.17 9.02
C ALA A 247 -2.08 14.75 8.45
N ILE A 248 -1.15 13.88 8.83
CA ILE A 248 -1.15 12.48 8.39
C ILE A 248 -2.16 11.69 9.23
N ASP A 249 -3.01 10.93 8.57
CA ASP A 249 -3.92 10.00 9.24
C ASP A 249 -3.22 8.65 9.45
N PHE A 250 -2.94 8.32 10.70
CA PHE A 250 -2.40 7.01 11.09
C PHE A 250 -3.51 6.03 11.52
N GLY A 251 -4.77 6.43 11.46
CA GLY A 251 -5.91 5.65 11.92
C GLY A 251 -5.82 5.28 13.40
N GLU A 252 -6.20 4.05 13.74
CA GLU A 252 -6.00 3.48 15.07
C GLU A 252 -4.56 2.96 15.25
N GLY A 253 -3.58 3.82 14.97
CA GLY A 253 -2.17 3.47 14.96
C GLY A 253 -1.64 2.94 16.31
N THR A 254 -0.55 2.22 16.24
CA THR A 254 0.14 1.68 17.42
C THR A 254 0.67 2.80 18.30
N SER A 255 0.32 2.78 19.57
CA SER A 255 0.77 3.73 20.57
C SER A 255 2.04 3.27 21.31
N ARG A 256 2.64 4.18 22.05
CA ARG A 256 3.82 3.93 22.92
C ARG A 256 5.07 3.52 22.15
N ILE A 257 5.20 3.97 20.92
CA ILE A 257 6.40 3.79 20.10
C ILE A 257 7.39 4.89 20.45
N TYR A 258 8.63 4.51 20.66
CA TYR A 258 9.74 5.45 20.86
C TYR A 258 10.87 5.18 19.88
N ALA A 259 11.54 6.23 19.45
CA ALA A 259 12.72 6.12 18.60
C ALA A 259 13.96 5.74 19.42
N GLN A 260 14.82 4.94 18.83
CA GLN A 260 16.06 4.50 19.45
C GLN A 260 17.19 4.38 18.44
N GLY A 261 18.42 4.44 18.92
CA GLY A 261 19.61 4.36 18.07
C GLY A 261 20.23 5.72 17.82
N LYS A 262 20.94 5.89 16.70
CA LYS A 262 21.71 7.10 16.39
C LYS A 262 21.43 7.70 15.01
N HIS A 263 20.76 6.94 14.15
CA HIS A 263 20.60 7.29 12.72
C HIS A 263 19.12 7.43 12.31
N TYR A 264 18.24 7.62 13.30
CA TYR A 264 16.81 7.84 13.04
C TYR A 264 16.48 9.32 12.88
N GLN A 265 15.42 9.59 12.16
CA GLN A 265 14.72 10.87 12.14
C GLN A 265 13.23 10.62 12.34
N ILE A 266 12.61 11.37 13.27
CA ILE A 266 11.17 11.31 13.51
C ILE A 266 10.50 12.33 12.58
N LEU A 267 9.64 11.86 11.68
CA LEU A 267 8.93 12.70 10.73
C LEU A 267 7.54 13.10 11.22
N ALA A 268 6.92 12.27 12.06
CA ALA A 268 5.65 12.58 12.73
C ALA A 268 5.58 11.94 14.11
N GLN A 269 4.91 12.61 15.04
CA GLN A 269 4.73 12.14 16.41
C GLN A 269 3.37 12.59 16.97
N ASP A 270 2.87 11.84 17.97
CA ASP A 270 1.73 12.21 18.80
C ASP A 270 2.22 12.36 20.24
N GLY A 271 2.25 13.59 20.75
CA GLY A 271 2.90 13.90 22.02
C GLY A 271 4.38 13.45 22.00
N GLU A 272 4.74 12.52 22.88
CA GLU A 272 6.08 11.94 22.98
C GLU A 272 6.27 10.66 22.16
N TYR A 273 5.20 10.15 21.53
CA TYR A 273 5.23 8.89 20.80
C TYR A 273 5.46 9.09 19.30
N SER A 274 6.40 8.35 18.78
CA SER A 274 6.76 8.39 17.36
C SER A 274 5.68 7.69 16.51
N GLN A 275 5.28 8.32 15.39
CA GLN A 275 4.30 7.75 14.47
C GLN A 275 4.89 7.44 13.10
N LEU A 276 5.83 8.25 12.63
CA LEU A 276 6.56 8.03 11.38
C LEU A 276 8.04 8.28 11.64
N VAL A 277 8.86 7.26 11.40
CA VAL A 277 10.30 7.31 11.65
C VAL A 277 11.04 6.72 10.47
N VAL A 278 12.12 7.35 10.06
CA VAL A 278 13.10 6.79 9.14
C VAL A 278 14.38 6.46 9.88
N ASN A 279 15.10 5.44 9.44
CA ASN A 279 16.38 5.06 10.04
C ASN A 279 17.32 4.52 8.98
N GLU A 280 18.61 4.78 9.16
CA GLU A 280 19.69 4.18 8.38
C GLU A 280 20.26 2.98 9.11
N TYR A 281 20.42 1.85 8.41
CA TYR A 281 21.02 0.64 8.96
C TYR A 281 21.99 0.04 7.95
N GLY A 282 23.27 0.10 8.26
CA GLY A 282 24.32 -0.28 7.32
C GLY A 282 24.30 0.61 6.07
N LYS A 283 24.04 0.02 4.92
CA LYS A 283 23.90 0.73 3.64
C LYS A 283 22.43 0.94 3.25
N GLY A 284 21.50 0.34 3.97
CA GLY A 284 20.07 0.40 3.66
C GLY A 284 19.30 1.34 4.56
N HIS A 285 18.02 1.46 4.25
CA HIS A 285 17.10 2.38 4.91
C HIS A 285 15.86 1.65 5.39
N SER A 286 15.28 2.16 6.45
CA SER A 286 14.00 1.66 6.93
C SER A 286 13.03 2.79 7.21
N VAL A 287 11.74 2.45 7.18
CA VAL A 287 10.65 3.36 7.53
C VAL A 287 9.69 2.64 8.46
N TYR A 288 9.28 3.29 9.52
CA TYR A 288 8.26 2.81 10.44
C TYR A 288 7.03 3.72 10.38
N PHE A 289 5.85 3.11 10.29
CA PHE A 289 4.55 3.77 10.40
C PHE A 289 3.77 3.19 11.57
N ALA A 290 3.21 4.03 12.43
CA ALA A 290 2.35 3.58 13.53
C ALA A 290 1.04 2.93 13.03
N GLY A 291 0.57 3.32 11.86
CA GLY A 291 -0.57 2.77 11.14
C GLY A 291 -0.65 3.38 9.75
N LEU A 292 -1.36 2.74 8.83
CA LEU A 292 -1.48 3.23 7.45
C LEU A 292 -2.85 2.87 6.87
N PRO A 293 -3.91 3.63 7.20
CA PRO A 293 -5.17 3.49 6.49
C PRO A 293 -5.04 3.96 5.05
N TYR A 294 -5.89 3.43 4.17
CA TYR A 294 -5.93 3.92 2.80
C TYR A 294 -6.44 5.36 2.73
N SER A 295 -5.65 6.21 2.10
CA SER A 295 -6.06 7.49 1.56
C SER A 295 -5.11 7.85 0.40
N PRO A 296 -5.47 8.74 -0.53
CA PRO A 296 -4.54 9.21 -1.58
C PRO A 296 -3.25 9.77 -0.99
N GLN A 297 -3.35 10.55 0.08
CA GLN A 297 -2.19 11.09 0.80
C GLN A 297 -1.30 9.97 1.37
N ASN A 298 -1.87 8.99 2.04
CA ASN A 298 -1.11 7.86 2.59
C ASN A 298 -0.50 7.00 1.48
N CYS A 299 -1.16 6.87 0.33
CA CYS A 299 -0.55 6.26 -0.86
C CYS A 299 0.70 7.03 -1.30
N ARG A 300 0.65 8.35 -1.37
CA ARG A 300 1.79 9.19 -1.74
C ARG A 300 2.94 9.04 -0.73
N ILE A 301 2.64 9.03 0.57
CA ILE A 301 3.63 8.85 1.63
C ILE A 301 4.28 7.47 1.51
N LEU A 302 3.49 6.39 1.34
CA LEU A 302 4.03 5.04 1.18
C LEU A 302 4.85 4.89 -0.11
N LEU A 303 4.40 5.47 -1.22
CA LEU A 303 5.16 5.48 -2.49
C LEU A 303 6.56 6.08 -2.28
N ARG A 304 6.65 7.24 -1.65
CA ARG A 304 7.91 7.90 -1.33
C ARG A 304 8.75 7.07 -0.34
N ALA A 305 8.11 6.49 0.67
CA ALA A 305 8.78 5.63 1.64
C ALA A 305 9.42 4.39 0.99
N ILE A 306 8.75 3.80 0.00
CA ILE A 306 9.30 2.65 -0.74
C ILE A 306 10.52 3.06 -1.56
N TYR A 307 10.45 4.16 -2.31
CA TYR A 307 11.61 4.65 -3.07
C TYR A 307 12.78 5.06 -2.16
N TYR A 308 12.49 5.68 -1.01
CA TYR A 308 13.51 6.00 0.00
C TYR A 308 14.14 4.73 0.56
N ALA A 309 13.33 3.76 0.98
CA ALA A 309 13.83 2.50 1.53
C ALA A 309 14.68 1.72 0.52
N ALA A 310 14.31 1.75 -0.77
CA ALA A 310 15.10 1.16 -1.86
C ALA A 310 16.38 1.92 -2.18
N GLY A 311 16.63 3.09 -1.58
CA GLY A 311 17.78 3.95 -1.92
C GLY A 311 17.67 4.60 -3.31
N MET A 312 16.46 4.71 -3.88
CA MET A 312 16.20 5.18 -5.25
C MET A 312 15.18 6.34 -5.31
N PRO A 313 15.30 7.42 -4.51
CA PRO A 313 14.30 8.48 -4.49
C PRO A 313 14.14 9.20 -5.83
N GLU A 314 15.19 9.29 -6.65
CA GLU A 314 15.13 9.93 -7.97
C GLU A 314 14.33 9.13 -9.00
N GLU A 315 14.21 7.80 -8.83
CA GLU A 315 13.44 6.94 -9.74
C GLU A 315 11.94 7.27 -9.69
N MET A 316 11.44 7.79 -8.58
CA MET A 316 10.05 8.26 -8.46
C MET A 316 9.72 9.36 -9.49
N LYS A 317 10.71 10.18 -9.87
CA LYS A 317 10.55 11.28 -10.83
C LYS A 317 10.48 10.82 -12.29
N HIS A 318 10.65 9.52 -12.54
CA HIS A 318 10.59 8.97 -13.88
C HIS A 318 9.20 9.16 -14.53
N TYR A 319 8.14 8.89 -13.75
CA TYR A 319 6.75 9.17 -14.10
C TYR A 319 6.03 9.72 -12.87
N TYR A 320 5.63 10.97 -12.94
CA TYR A 320 5.17 11.69 -11.77
C TYR A 320 3.99 12.62 -12.08
N VAL A 321 3.05 12.71 -11.14
CA VAL A 321 1.97 13.70 -11.12
C VAL A 321 2.04 14.49 -9.82
N THR A 322 1.80 15.80 -9.89
CA THR A 322 2.05 16.70 -8.75
C THR A 322 1.01 16.59 -7.64
N ASN A 323 -0.25 16.40 -7.97
CA ASN A 323 -1.34 16.38 -7.00
C ASN A 323 -1.44 15.02 -6.31
N VAL A 324 -1.54 15.00 -4.99
CA VAL A 324 -1.58 13.77 -4.16
C VAL A 324 -2.83 12.92 -4.40
N ASP A 325 -3.94 13.53 -4.81
CA ASP A 325 -5.19 12.85 -5.14
C ASP A 325 -5.19 12.23 -6.54
N THR A 326 -4.09 12.38 -7.28
CA THR A 326 -3.95 11.84 -8.62
C THR A 326 -2.86 10.77 -8.71
N GLU A 327 -3.04 9.83 -9.62
CA GLU A 327 -2.06 8.78 -9.92
C GLU A 327 -1.82 8.66 -11.41
N VAL A 328 -0.63 8.20 -11.78
CA VAL A 328 -0.22 7.96 -13.17
C VAL A 328 0.15 6.50 -13.39
N THR A 329 -0.32 5.93 -14.49
CA THR A 329 0.10 4.62 -14.98
C THR A 329 0.53 4.74 -16.44
N VAL A 330 1.73 4.31 -16.73
CA VAL A 330 2.35 4.44 -18.06
C VAL A 330 2.48 3.08 -18.73
N PHE A 331 2.15 3.01 -20.01
CA PHE A 331 2.32 1.85 -20.88
C PHE A 331 3.33 2.19 -21.98
N PRO A 332 4.64 1.95 -21.75
CA PRO A 332 5.69 2.43 -22.63
C PRO A 332 5.58 1.87 -24.06
N GLU A 333 5.17 0.61 -24.21
CA GLU A 333 5.08 -0.05 -25.51
C GLU A 333 3.96 0.53 -26.39
N THR A 334 2.85 0.94 -25.81
CA THR A 334 1.72 1.57 -26.52
C THR A 334 1.79 3.08 -26.54
N LYS A 335 2.77 3.66 -25.84
CA LYS A 335 2.89 5.11 -25.64
C LYS A 335 1.62 5.74 -25.07
N ARG A 336 0.95 5.03 -24.15
CA ARG A 336 -0.28 5.50 -23.51
C ARG A 336 -0.06 5.73 -22.04
N ILE A 337 -0.66 6.79 -21.52
CA ILE A 337 -0.57 7.19 -20.13
C ILE A 337 -1.98 7.34 -19.59
N ALA A 338 -2.31 6.64 -18.51
CA ALA A 338 -3.54 6.85 -17.76
C ALA A 338 -3.24 7.76 -16.56
N VAL A 339 -3.94 8.88 -16.47
CA VAL A 339 -3.95 9.75 -15.28
C VAL A 339 -5.33 9.66 -14.65
N ILE A 340 -5.37 9.33 -13.36
CA ILE A 340 -6.62 9.13 -12.63
C ILE A 340 -6.74 10.12 -11.47
N ASN A 341 -7.95 10.63 -11.28
CA ASN A 341 -8.33 11.42 -10.11
C ASN A 341 -9.03 10.50 -9.10
N ASN A 342 -8.48 10.33 -7.91
CA ASN A 342 -9.02 9.50 -6.83
C ASN A 342 -9.88 10.29 -5.82
N ALA A 343 -10.13 11.58 -6.08
CA ALA A 343 -10.99 12.43 -5.27
C ALA A 343 -12.41 12.57 -5.84
N ASP A 344 -13.32 12.99 -4.97
CA ASP A 344 -14.69 13.37 -5.32
C ASP A 344 -14.83 14.85 -5.74
N ALA A 345 -13.70 15.52 -5.96
CA ALA A 345 -13.60 16.88 -6.43
C ALA A 345 -12.86 16.97 -7.76
N GLU A 346 -12.99 18.11 -8.44
CA GLU A 346 -12.13 18.44 -9.58
C GLU A 346 -10.71 18.70 -9.09
N GLU A 347 -9.73 18.05 -9.72
CA GLU A 347 -8.33 18.15 -9.35
C GLU A 347 -7.47 18.63 -10.51
N LYS A 348 -6.47 19.46 -10.18
CA LYS A 348 -5.45 19.92 -11.12
C LYS A 348 -4.14 19.25 -10.81
N THR A 349 -3.47 18.75 -11.85
CA THR A 349 -2.19 18.08 -11.71
C THR A 349 -1.31 18.29 -12.93
N ASP A 350 -0.02 18.41 -12.71
CA ASP A 350 0.97 18.43 -13.79
C ASP A 350 1.56 17.03 -13.95
N LEU A 351 1.64 16.56 -15.19
CA LEU A 351 2.24 15.29 -15.56
C LEU A 351 3.68 15.50 -16.01
N TYR A 352 4.61 14.82 -15.35
CA TYR A 352 6.02 14.82 -15.67
C TYR A 352 6.51 13.45 -16.13
N ILE A 353 7.37 13.43 -17.14
CA ILE A 353 8.14 12.26 -17.57
C ILE A 353 9.62 12.64 -17.55
N LYS A 354 10.44 11.86 -16.83
CA LYS A 354 11.89 12.09 -16.69
C LYS A 354 12.25 13.54 -16.34
N GLY A 355 11.42 14.17 -15.52
CA GLY A 355 11.59 15.56 -15.09
C GLY A 355 11.11 16.62 -16.08
N HIS A 356 10.58 16.26 -17.25
CA HIS A 356 9.99 17.17 -18.21
C HIS A 356 8.47 17.26 -18.01
N LEU A 357 7.93 18.49 -17.98
CA LEU A 357 6.49 18.71 -17.98
C LEU A 357 5.90 18.30 -19.34
N ILE A 358 4.96 17.38 -19.32
CA ILE A 358 4.28 16.87 -20.51
C ILE A 358 2.93 17.55 -20.70
N ASP A 359 2.13 17.67 -19.63
CA ASP A 359 0.81 18.28 -19.69
C ASP A 359 0.38 18.80 -18.32
N SER A 360 -0.51 19.81 -18.32
CA SER A 360 -1.19 20.34 -17.14
C SER A 360 -2.67 20.01 -17.25
N LEU A 361 -3.12 19.09 -16.46
CA LEU A 361 -4.44 18.49 -16.54
C LEU A 361 -5.40 19.04 -15.49
N THR A 362 -6.65 19.25 -15.89
CA THR A 362 -7.77 19.41 -14.97
C THR A 362 -8.67 18.21 -15.13
N LEU A 363 -8.84 17.42 -14.07
CA LEU A 363 -9.56 16.16 -14.05
C LEU A 363 -10.86 16.33 -13.27
N ALA A 364 -11.98 15.96 -13.85
CA ALA A 364 -13.25 15.92 -13.15
C ALA A 364 -13.23 14.90 -11.99
N PRO A 365 -14.18 14.95 -11.04
CA PRO A 365 -14.27 13.97 -9.95
C PRO A 365 -14.22 12.54 -10.47
N ARG A 366 -13.33 11.72 -9.90
CA ARG A 366 -13.17 10.30 -10.26
C ARG A 366 -12.88 10.04 -11.74
N GLU A 367 -12.35 11.02 -12.48
CA GLU A 367 -12.00 10.86 -13.89
C GLU A 367 -10.80 9.93 -14.09
N MET A 368 -10.78 9.22 -15.20
CA MET A 368 -9.62 8.54 -15.77
C MET A 368 -9.43 9.11 -17.17
N ARG A 369 -8.29 9.75 -17.39
CA ARG A 369 -7.92 10.36 -18.67
C ARG A 369 -6.74 9.65 -19.28
N TRP A 370 -6.81 9.42 -20.59
CA TRP A 370 -5.72 8.88 -21.37
C TRP A 370 -4.99 10.00 -22.11
N VAL A 371 -3.68 9.99 -22.02
CA VAL A 371 -2.77 10.93 -22.66
C VAL A 371 -1.79 10.14 -23.51
N ASP A 372 -1.39 10.70 -24.64
CA ASP A 372 -0.35 10.12 -25.49
C ASP A 372 1.03 10.52 -24.96
N ASP A 373 1.94 9.55 -24.86
CA ASP A 373 3.36 9.82 -24.65
C ASP A 373 3.95 10.28 -25.99
N ALA A 374 4.29 11.54 -26.07
CA ALA A 374 4.79 12.17 -27.29
C ALA A 374 6.28 11.91 -27.58
N GLU A 375 6.99 11.16 -26.68
CA GLU A 375 8.42 10.83 -26.86
C GLU A 375 8.69 9.53 -27.63
#